data_723661111d8faf66e02849b50c64d09c
#
_entry.id   723661111d8faf66e02849b50c64d09c
#
_cell.length_a   1.000
_cell.length_b   1.000
_cell.length_c   1.000
_cell.angle_alpha   90.00
_cell.angle_beta   90.00
_cell.angle_gamma   90.00
#
_symmetry.space_group_name_H-M   'P 1'
#
loop_
_entity.id
_entity.type
_entity.pdbx_description
1 polymer ?
#
loop_
_entity_poly.entity_id
_entity_poly.type
_entity_poly.pdbx_seq_one_letter_code
_entity_poly.pdbx_strand_id
1 'polypeptide(L)'
;MSIRQRISGIWLISMSLLALFAFTCYYVAQMWLSILRTAYLTLVILQVLALTVYLWGPEKLKHRWQKILYRLLYASSFLVIPAFLFIFMGLVSQYHVRIPDSIPTASMPVEEIQPMENQTTVYDTGTVYIIFPEYSSVSLVCQTRPSQSDESITWCSGAAFQHDISLGFSHENIDGDHAADGALYESPYNKDSFAAFTFADGRYSFEFDDPSGAIRKAAEAGGSGFMQFGLIRNGETVMGINRPRVRCYRTLAELNGHLCIIDSVRMIQFDDFMEELRRLGVTNALYMDMGAGWNYSWYRDAAERVVTLFGLPVPWAHNWVVFRK
;
A
#
# COMPACT_ATOMS: atom_id res chain seq x y z
N MET A 1 35.08 -35.58 5.62
CA MET A 1 34.14 -34.53 5.99
C MET A 1 33.14 -35.12 6.96
N SER A 2 33.03 -34.58 8.17
CA SER A 2 32.07 -35.09 9.16
C SER A 2 30.61 -34.83 8.73
N ILE A 3 29.66 -35.60 9.27
CA ILE A 3 28.23 -35.39 9.04
C ILE A 3 27.83 -33.93 9.37
N ARG A 4 28.37 -33.40 10.47
CA ARG A 4 28.14 -32.02 10.90
C ARG A 4 28.61 -30.97 9.85
N GLN A 5 29.75 -31.21 9.22
CA GLN A 5 30.25 -30.36 8.15
C GLN A 5 29.35 -30.40 6.90
N ARG A 6 28.86 -31.59 6.54
CA ARG A 6 27.91 -31.74 5.40
C ARG A 6 26.60 -30.98 5.64
N ILE A 7 26.02 -31.12 6.84
CA ILE A 7 24.79 -30.42 7.22
C ILE A 7 25.01 -28.91 7.17
N SER A 8 26.12 -28.41 7.74
CA SER A 8 26.44 -26.96 7.68
C SER A 8 26.63 -26.44 6.26
N GLY A 9 27.19 -27.27 5.36
CA GLY A 9 27.35 -26.91 3.96
C GLY A 9 26.02 -26.82 3.23
N ILE A 10 25.15 -27.80 3.39
CA ILE A 10 23.81 -27.80 2.81
C ILE A 10 23.03 -26.58 3.31
N TRP A 11 23.08 -26.30 4.61
CA TRP A 11 22.44 -25.12 5.20
C TRP A 11 22.91 -23.82 4.55
N LEU A 12 24.24 -23.58 4.48
CA LEU A 12 24.79 -22.35 3.88
C LEU A 12 24.44 -22.19 2.41
N ILE A 13 24.49 -23.28 1.63
CA ILE A 13 24.10 -23.24 0.21
C ILE A 13 22.62 -22.87 0.09
N SER A 14 21.75 -23.54 0.85
CA SER A 14 20.32 -23.27 0.81
C SER A 14 19.99 -21.83 1.22
N MET A 15 20.62 -21.31 2.28
CA MET A 15 20.40 -19.94 2.73
C MET A 15 20.95 -18.90 1.76
N SER A 16 22.09 -19.19 1.10
CA SER A 16 22.63 -18.31 0.05
C SER A 16 21.72 -18.23 -1.16
N LEU A 17 21.17 -19.37 -1.61
CA LEU A 17 20.19 -19.41 -2.70
C LEU A 17 18.91 -18.69 -2.33
N LEU A 18 18.40 -18.89 -1.11
CA LEU A 18 17.20 -18.23 -0.61
C LEU A 18 17.40 -16.70 -0.49
N ALA A 19 18.57 -16.26 -0.02
CA ALA A 19 18.92 -14.84 0.06
C ALA A 19 18.97 -14.19 -1.33
N LEU A 20 19.58 -14.87 -2.30
CA LEU A 20 19.64 -14.40 -3.69
C LEU A 20 18.24 -14.34 -4.32
N PHE A 21 17.42 -15.37 -4.10
CA PHE A 21 16.04 -15.40 -4.56
C PHE A 21 15.21 -14.27 -3.94
N ALA A 22 15.33 -14.05 -2.61
CA ALA A 22 14.67 -12.96 -1.92
C ALA A 22 15.10 -11.59 -2.46
N PHE A 23 16.39 -11.40 -2.73
CA PHE A 23 16.90 -10.17 -3.35
C PHE A 23 16.34 -9.95 -4.76
N THR A 24 16.25 -11.02 -5.56
CA THR A 24 15.66 -10.95 -6.90
C THR A 24 14.17 -10.58 -6.81
N CYS A 25 13.42 -11.21 -5.92
CA CYS A 25 12.02 -10.87 -5.67
C CYS A 25 11.85 -9.41 -5.22
N TYR A 26 12.71 -8.95 -4.32
CA TYR A 26 12.74 -7.55 -3.87
C TYR A 26 12.95 -6.59 -5.05
N TYR A 27 13.89 -6.89 -5.94
CA TYR A 27 14.23 -6.05 -7.09
C TYR A 27 13.11 -6.03 -8.12
N VAL A 28 12.50 -7.19 -8.40
CA VAL A 28 11.35 -7.32 -9.31
C VAL A 28 10.12 -6.61 -8.76
N ALA A 29 9.87 -6.73 -7.46
CA ALA A 29 8.74 -6.06 -6.80
C ALA A 29 8.94 -4.54 -6.64
N GLN A 30 10.12 -4.02 -6.98
CA GLN A 30 10.46 -2.60 -6.87
C GLN A 30 10.11 -1.99 -5.50
N MET A 31 10.32 -2.72 -4.43
CA MET A 31 10.03 -2.26 -3.08
C MET A 31 10.89 -1.04 -2.71
N TRP A 32 10.26 0.02 -2.23
CA TRP A 32 10.83 1.37 -2.17
C TRP A 32 11.73 1.70 -0.98
N LEU A 33 11.75 0.88 0.03
CA LEU A 33 12.53 1.18 1.22
C LEU A 33 14.03 1.01 0.92
N SER A 34 14.72 2.11 0.67
CA SER A 34 16.17 2.12 0.40
C SER A 34 16.98 1.44 1.51
N ILE A 35 16.55 1.57 2.75
CA ILE A 35 17.12 0.89 3.92
C ILE A 35 17.01 -0.63 3.78
N LEU A 36 15.85 -1.15 3.39
CA LEU A 36 15.65 -2.57 3.16
C LEU A 36 16.51 -3.08 2.00
N ARG A 37 16.63 -2.33 0.92
CA ARG A 37 17.52 -2.68 -0.20
C ARG A 37 18.96 -2.85 0.28
N THR A 38 19.45 -1.92 1.07
CA THR A 38 20.81 -1.97 1.63
C THR A 38 20.96 -3.14 2.58
N ALA A 39 19.97 -3.39 3.46
CA ALA A 39 19.98 -4.51 4.39
C ALA A 39 20.00 -5.87 3.66
N TYR A 40 19.18 -6.03 2.60
CA TYR A 40 19.17 -7.26 1.80
C TYR A 40 20.45 -7.47 1.02
N LEU A 41 20.98 -6.43 0.38
CA LEU A 41 22.28 -6.50 -0.30
C LEU A 41 23.37 -6.90 0.68
N THR A 42 23.40 -6.31 1.86
CA THR A 42 24.34 -6.68 2.93
C THR A 42 24.18 -8.14 3.34
N LEU A 43 22.94 -8.62 3.50
CA LEU A 43 22.66 -10.02 3.83
C LEU A 43 23.17 -10.98 2.74
N VAL A 44 22.96 -10.68 1.46
CA VAL A 44 23.48 -11.46 0.34
C VAL A 44 25.02 -11.50 0.37
N ILE A 45 25.66 -10.36 0.57
CA ILE A 45 27.14 -10.28 0.68
C ILE A 45 27.64 -11.15 1.85
N LEU A 46 27.00 -11.05 3.01
CA LEU A 46 27.37 -11.86 4.18
C LEU A 46 27.22 -13.37 3.90
N GLN A 47 26.16 -13.77 3.17
CA GLN A 47 25.99 -15.18 2.80
C GLN A 47 27.04 -15.65 1.80
N VAL A 48 27.38 -14.84 0.80
CA VAL A 48 28.45 -15.16 -0.16
C VAL A 48 29.79 -15.31 0.54
N LEU A 49 30.12 -14.42 1.48
CA LEU A 49 31.33 -14.53 2.27
C LEU A 49 31.35 -15.78 3.17
N ALA A 50 30.23 -16.08 3.85
CA ALA A 50 30.12 -17.29 4.66
C ALA A 50 30.32 -18.56 3.85
N LEU A 51 29.71 -18.62 2.67
CA LEU A 51 29.83 -19.75 1.73
C LEU A 51 31.27 -19.85 1.19
N THR A 52 31.89 -18.76 0.82
CA THR A 52 33.29 -18.73 0.34
C THR A 52 34.25 -19.30 1.40
N VAL A 53 34.13 -18.84 2.65
CA VAL A 53 34.96 -19.35 3.76
C VAL A 53 34.67 -20.83 4.01
N TYR A 54 33.41 -21.28 3.90
CA TYR A 54 33.06 -22.67 4.03
C TYR A 54 33.70 -23.53 2.94
N LEU A 55 33.65 -23.09 1.66
CA LEU A 55 34.25 -23.80 0.53
C LEU A 55 35.77 -23.84 0.58
N TRP A 56 36.40 -22.78 1.10
CA TRP A 56 37.85 -22.74 1.30
C TRP A 56 38.32 -23.68 2.42
N GLY A 57 37.48 -24.05 3.35
CA GLY A 57 37.72 -24.92 4.49
C GLY A 57 37.92 -24.15 5.78
N PRO A 58 36.92 -24.14 6.68
CA PRO A 58 36.99 -23.40 7.94
C PRO A 58 38.11 -23.91 8.86
N GLU A 59 38.61 -25.12 8.66
CA GLU A 59 39.77 -25.68 9.34
C GLU A 59 41.10 -24.97 9.00
N LYS A 60 41.17 -24.31 7.85
CA LYS A 60 42.33 -23.52 7.41
C LYS A 60 42.42 -22.17 8.12
N LEU A 61 41.40 -21.77 8.86
CA LEU A 61 41.43 -20.53 9.65
C LEU A 61 42.37 -20.67 10.85
N LYS A 62 43.49 -20.00 10.77
CA LYS A 62 44.56 -20.12 11.79
C LYS A 62 44.31 -19.22 13.03
N HIS A 63 43.83 -18.01 12.81
CA HIS A 63 43.65 -17.03 13.87
C HIS A 63 42.29 -17.12 14.55
N ARG A 64 42.25 -16.88 15.86
CA ARG A 64 41.02 -16.89 16.66
C ARG A 64 39.96 -15.92 16.11
N TRP A 65 40.34 -14.73 15.69
CA TRP A 65 39.42 -13.74 15.13
C TRP A 65 38.76 -14.21 13.82
N GLN A 66 39.50 -14.92 12.96
CA GLN A 66 38.95 -15.50 11.71
C GLN A 66 37.86 -16.53 12.01
N LYS A 67 38.06 -17.35 13.05
CA LYS A 67 37.04 -18.33 13.48
C LYS A 67 35.83 -17.64 14.08
N ILE A 68 36.00 -16.55 14.80
CA ILE A 68 34.90 -15.73 15.33
C ILE A 68 34.12 -15.11 14.18
N LEU A 69 34.81 -14.48 13.23
CA LEU A 69 34.18 -13.87 12.06
C LEU A 69 33.38 -14.87 11.25
N TYR A 70 33.95 -16.06 11.01
CA TYR A 70 33.19 -17.13 10.32
C TYR A 70 31.95 -17.55 11.09
N ARG A 71 31.99 -17.64 12.41
CA ARG A 71 30.80 -17.96 13.23
C ARG A 71 29.73 -16.87 13.12
N LEU A 72 30.11 -15.60 13.09
CA LEU A 72 29.21 -14.49 12.91
C LEU A 72 28.56 -14.52 11.51
N LEU A 73 29.36 -14.77 10.48
CA LEU A 73 28.88 -14.94 9.11
C LEU A 73 27.92 -16.14 9.01
N TYR A 74 28.22 -17.25 9.66
CA TYR A 74 27.32 -18.40 9.72
C TYR A 74 26.02 -18.06 10.46
N ALA A 75 26.12 -17.34 11.58
CA ALA A 75 24.95 -16.92 12.34
C ALA A 75 24.04 -15.97 11.54
N SER A 76 24.60 -15.14 10.66
CA SER A 76 23.78 -14.28 9.80
C SER A 76 22.84 -15.06 8.85
N SER A 77 23.14 -16.34 8.57
CA SER A 77 22.28 -17.18 7.74
C SER A 77 20.89 -17.41 8.34
N PHE A 78 20.75 -17.33 9.66
CA PHE A 78 19.46 -17.44 10.33
C PHE A 78 18.56 -16.23 10.11
N LEU A 79 19.13 -15.08 9.70
CA LEU A 79 18.36 -13.88 9.37
C LEU A 79 17.72 -13.95 7.97
N VAL A 80 18.16 -14.89 7.13
CA VAL A 80 17.65 -15.04 5.75
C VAL A 80 16.19 -15.43 5.74
N ILE A 81 15.78 -16.35 6.62
CA ILE A 81 14.40 -16.84 6.66
C ILE A 81 13.41 -15.71 7.02
N PRO A 82 13.57 -14.98 8.15
CA PRO A 82 12.66 -13.88 8.47
C PRO A 82 12.69 -12.77 7.42
N ALA A 83 13.87 -12.48 6.84
CA ALA A 83 13.99 -11.52 5.76
C ALA A 83 13.21 -11.96 4.51
N PHE A 84 13.33 -13.23 4.10
CA PHE A 84 12.55 -13.79 3.00
C PHE A 84 11.05 -13.74 3.27
N LEU A 85 10.62 -14.16 4.47
CA LEU A 85 9.21 -14.14 4.85
C LEU A 85 8.64 -12.71 4.79
N PHE A 86 9.41 -11.72 5.21
CA PHE A 86 8.99 -10.32 5.14
C PHE A 86 8.77 -9.85 3.69
N ILE A 87 9.69 -10.18 2.76
CA ILE A 87 9.52 -9.89 1.33
C ILE A 87 8.32 -10.65 0.77
N PHE A 88 8.23 -11.94 1.07
CA PHE A 88 7.14 -12.77 0.58
C PHE A 88 5.78 -12.25 1.04
N MET A 89 5.66 -11.84 2.30
CA MET A 89 4.46 -11.18 2.82
C MET A 89 4.15 -9.88 2.05
N GLY A 90 5.16 -9.06 1.78
CA GLY A 90 5.00 -7.85 0.98
C GLY A 90 4.56 -8.13 -0.45
N LEU A 91 5.05 -9.20 -1.07
CA LEU A 91 4.62 -9.64 -2.40
C LEU A 91 3.17 -10.13 -2.39
N VAL A 92 2.83 -11.01 -1.43
CA VAL A 92 1.47 -11.56 -1.31
C VAL A 92 0.45 -10.47 -1.03
N SER A 93 0.83 -9.42 -0.28
CA SER A 93 -0.05 -8.27 -0.02
C SER A 93 -0.37 -7.42 -1.26
N GLN A 94 0.35 -7.62 -2.37
CA GLN A 94 0.09 -6.95 -3.64
C GLN A 94 -0.87 -7.73 -4.56
N TYR A 95 -1.33 -8.90 -4.15
CA TYR A 95 -2.33 -9.65 -4.89
C TYR A 95 -3.72 -9.30 -4.38
N HIS A 96 -4.55 -8.75 -5.27
CA HIS A 96 -5.95 -8.54 -4.97
C HIS A 96 -6.69 -9.88 -4.83
N VAL A 97 -7.51 -9.96 -3.81
CA VAL A 97 -8.52 -11.03 -3.72
C VAL A 97 -9.59 -10.74 -4.79
N ARG A 98 -9.93 -11.75 -5.59
CA ARG A 98 -11.06 -11.62 -6.52
C ARG A 98 -12.33 -11.34 -5.72
N ILE A 99 -13.04 -10.28 -6.10
CA ILE A 99 -14.32 -9.92 -5.48
C ILE A 99 -15.43 -10.80 -6.11
N PRO A 100 -16.03 -11.73 -5.36
CA PRO A 100 -16.93 -12.72 -5.95
C PRO A 100 -18.25 -12.14 -6.43
N ASP A 101 -18.74 -11.08 -5.79
CA ASP A 101 -20.08 -10.50 -6.04
C ASP A 101 -19.99 -9.23 -6.90
N SER A 102 -18.90 -9.03 -7.65
CA SER A 102 -18.73 -7.91 -8.57
C SER A 102 -19.59 -8.10 -9.82
N ILE A 103 -20.15 -7.00 -10.32
CA ILE A 103 -20.99 -6.94 -11.53
C ILE A 103 -20.06 -6.78 -12.74
N PRO A 104 -19.99 -7.73 -13.68
CA PRO A 104 -19.18 -7.60 -14.88
C PRO A 104 -19.67 -6.46 -15.78
N THR A 105 -18.75 -5.59 -16.25
CA THR A 105 -19.10 -4.42 -17.07
C THR A 105 -18.60 -4.50 -18.52
N ALA A 106 -18.08 -5.64 -18.97
CA ALA A 106 -17.44 -5.76 -20.30
C ALA A 106 -18.30 -5.26 -21.48
N SER A 107 -19.63 -5.21 -21.33
CA SER A 107 -20.55 -4.69 -22.34
C SER A 107 -21.49 -3.59 -21.81
N MET A 108 -21.24 -3.08 -20.62
CA MET A 108 -22.06 -2.05 -19.99
C MET A 108 -21.59 -0.67 -20.41
N PRO A 109 -22.46 0.25 -20.84
CA PRO A 109 -22.12 1.66 -21.02
C PRO A 109 -21.62 2.27 -19.72
N VAL A 110 -20.63 3.15 -19.81
CA VAL A 110 -20.02 3.76 -18.62
C VAL A 110 -21.04 4.57 -17.80
N GLU A 111 -22.00 5.17 -18.46
CA GLU A 111 -23.07 5.98 -17.85
C GLU A 111 -24.01 5.14 -16.95
N GLU A 112 -24.04 3.83 -17.16
CA GLU A 112 -24.83 2.91 -16.34
C GLU A 112 -24.07 2.42 -15.08
N ILE A 113 -22.78 2.75 -14.97
CA ILE A 113 -21.96 2.42 -13.80
C ILE A 113 -22.26 3.44 -12.70
N GLN A 114 -23.17 3.09 -11.79
CA GLN A 114 -23.68 3.97 -10.74
C GLN A 114 -23.83 3.21 -9.42
N PRO A 115 -23.83 3.89 -8.25
CA PRO A 115 -24.14 3.27 -6.99
C PRO A 115 -25.59 2.76 -6.98
N MET A 116 -25.80 1.58 -6.39
CA MET A 116 -27.15 1.10 -6.06
C MET A 116 -27.54 1.62 -4.68
N GLU A 117 -28.84 1.87 -4.49
CA GLU A 117 -29.34 2.36 -3.21
C GLU A 117 -29.15 1.35 -2.08
N ASN A 118 -28.80 1.86 -0.90
CA ASN A 118 -28.71 1.12 0.36
C ASN A 118 -27.74 -0.08 0.35
N GLN A 119 -26.68 -0.02 -0.45
CA GLN A 119 -25.65 -1.06 -0.47
C GLN A 119 -24.34 -0.59 -1.10
N THR A 120 -23.24 -1.19 -0.68
CA THR A 120 -21.99 -1.08 -1.43
C THR A 120 -22.11 -1.84 -2.75
N THR A 121 -21.84 -1.15 -3.85
CA THR A 121 -21.91 -1.73 -5.20
C THR A 121 -20.50 -1.88 -5.77
N VAL A 122 -20.20 -3.01 -6.39
CA VAL A 122 -18.89 -3.27 -7.01
C VAL A 122 -19.05 -3.70 -8.45
N TYR A 123 -18.40 -2.99 -9.35
CA TYR A 123 -18.32 -3.33 -10.78
C TYR A 123 -16.92 -3.86 -11.13
N ASP A 124 -16.84 -4.80 -12.06
CA ASP A 124 -15.60 -5.39 -12.56
C ASP A 124 -15.46 -5.16 -14.05
N THR A 125 -14.52 -4.32 -14.45
CA THR A 125 -14.20 -4.06 -15.87
C THR A 125 -13.24 -5.10 -16.46
N GLY A 126 -12.71 -6.01 -15.63
CA GLY A 126 -11.61 -6.92 -15.96
C GLY A 126 -10.21 -6.28 -15.75
N THR A 127 -10.13 -4.96 -15.73
CA THR A 127 -8.88 -4.21 -15.45
C THR A 127 -8.92 -3.59 -14.06
N VAL A 128 -10.05 -3.02 -13.68
CA VAL A 128 -10.26 -2.39 -12.37
C VAL A 128 -11.60 -2.84 -11.76
N TYR A 129 -11.66 -2.82 -10.44
CA TYR A 129 -12.90 -2.80 -9.67
C TYR A 129 -13.29 -1.35 -9.42
N ILE A 130 -14.57 -1.02 -9.60
CA ILE A 130 -15.17 0.26 -9.25
C ILE A 130 -16.09 0.00 -8.06
N ILE A 131 -15.76 0.55 -6.91
CA ILE A 131 -16.45 0.31 -5.65
C ILE A 131 -17.16 1.60 -5.26
N PHE A 132 -18.47 1.56 -5.17
CA PHE A 132 -19.30 2.63 -4.61
C PHE A 132 -19.74 2.20 -3.20
N PRO A 133 -19.07 2.66 -2.14
CA PRO A 133 -19.55 2.40 -0.79
C PRO A 133 -20.90 3.05 -0.56
N GLU A 134 -21.78 2.41 0.21
CA GLU A 134 -22.89 3.10 0.84
C GLU A 134 -22.33 4.07 1.89
N TYR A 135 -22.74 5.34 1.90
CA TYR A 135 -22.26 6.26 2.94
C TYR A 135 -23.20 7.44 3.17
N SER A 136 -23.24 7.88 4.42
CA SER A 136 -23.75 9.17 4.85
C SER A 136 -22.64 10.10 5.31
N SER A 137 -21.48 9.52 5.68
CA SER A 137 -20.29 10.27 6.09
C SER A 137 -18.99 9.61 5.63
N VAL A 138 -17.97 10.45 5.42
CA VAL A 138 -16.59 10.03 5.14
C VAL A 138 -15.66 10.73 6.12
N SER A 139 -14.79 9.97 6.77
CA SER A 139 -13.86 10.51 7.75
C SER A 139 -12.45 10.00 7.53
N LEU A 140 -11.46 10.80 7.92
CA LEU A 140 -10.09 10.36 8.10
C LEU A 140 -9.93 9.91 9.55
N VAL A 141 -9.60 8.64 9.77
CA VAL A 141 -9.33 8.07 11.10
C VAL A 141 -7.83 7.86 11.23
N CYS A 142 -7.23 8.42 12.28
CA CYS A 142 -5.80 8.31 12.53
C CYS A 142 -5.52 7.52 13.79
N GLN A 143 -4.36 6.84 13.83
CA GLN A 143 -3.82 6.09 14.97
C GLN A 143 -4.61 4.86 15.41
N THR A 144 -5.92 4.82 15.21
CA THR A 144 -6.76 3.68 15.61
C THR A 144 -7.27 2.97 14.36
N ARG A 145 -6.91 1.69 14.21
CA ARG A 145 -7.35 0.90 13.06
C ARG A 145 -8.87 0.71 13.09
N PRO A 146 -9.58 1.01 11.98
CA PRO A 146 -11.01 0.74 11.87
C PRO A 146 -11.32 -0.74 12.08
N SER A 147 -12.29 -1.03 12.94
CA SER A 147 -12.66 -2.41 13.29
C SER A 147 -13.65 -2.99 12.29
N GLN A 148 -13.42 -4.23 11.86
CA GLN A 148 -14.40 -4.98 11.07
C GLN A 148 -15.69 -5.32 11.84
N SER A 149 -15.69 -5.18 13.16
CA SER A 149 -16.90 -5.33 14.00
C SER A 149 -17.73 -4.07 14.09
N ASP A 150 -17.25 -2.92 13.61
CA ASP A 150 -18.03 -1.69 13.51
C ASP A 150 -18.95 -1.77 12.28
N GLU A 151 -20.23 -2.09 12.54
CA GLU A 151 -21.24 -2.29 11.48
C GLU A 151 -21.61 -0.99 10.75
N SER A 152 -21.28 0.17 11.29
CA SER A 152 -21.48 1.45 10.61
C SER A 152 -20.51 1.63 9.44
N ILE A 153 -19.35 0.97 9.45
CA ILE A 153 -18.33 1.12 8.41
C ILE A 153 -18.68 0.24 7.22
N THR A 154 -18.84 0.87 6.07
CA THR A 154 -19.13 0.19 4.80
C THR A 154 -17.88 -0.03 3.96
N TRP A 155 -16.87 0.85 4.09
CA TRP A 155 -15.56 0.71 3.42
C TRP A 155 -14.46 1.44 4.19
N CYS A 156 -13.26 0.88 4.20
CA CYS A 156 -12.07 1.57 4.69
C CYS A 156 -10.78 1.13 3.99
N SER A 157 -9.83 2.06 3.91
CA SER A 157 -8.47 1.80 3.42
C SER A 157 -7.49 2.84 3.93
N GLY A 158 -6.20 2.52 3.89
CA GLY A 158 -5.14 3.53 4.01
C GLY A 158 -5.36 4.67 3.04
N ALA A 159 -5.11 5.91 3.47
CA ALA A 159 -5.39 7.13 2.73
C ALA A 159 -4.12 7.87 2.31
N ALA A 160 -3.53 8.69 3.18
CA ALA A 160 -2.36 9.48 2.90
C ALA A 160 -1.05 8.71 3.11
N PHE A 161 0.00 9.14 2.42
CA PHE A 161 1.35 8.63 2.64
C PHE A 161 1.86 8.94 4.04
N GLN A 162 2.86 8.18 4.43
CA GLN A 162 3.61 8.39 5.68
C GLN A 162 5.07 8.66 5.33
N HIS A 163 5.63 9.71 5.94
CA HIS A 163 6.97 10.16 5.63
C HIS A 163 8.04 9.18 6.13
N ASP A 164 8.02 8.86 7.40
CA ASP A 164 9.00 7.97 8.01
C ASP A 164 8.39 7.15 9.15
N ILE A 165 8.42 5.84 8.98
CA ILE A 165 7.91 4.87 9.94
C ILE A 165 8.67 4.91 11.26
N SER A 166 9.95 5.29 11.24
CA SER A 166 10.80 5.35 12.44
C SER A 166 10.39 6.46 13.41
N LEU A 167 9.63 7.46 12.92
CA LEU A 167 9.11 8.56 13.74
C LEU A 167 7.88 8.17 14.57
N GLY A 168 7.42 6.91 14.46
CA GLY A 168 6.26 6.41 15.19
C GLY A 168 4.94 6.83 14.57
N PHE A 169 3.86 6.67 15.34
CA PHE A 169 2.49 6.73 14.86
C PHE A 169 1.83 8.05 15.28
N SER A 170 2.34 9.16 14.78
CA SER A 170 1.81 10.49 15.07
C SER A 170 1.25 11.15 13.81
N HIS A 171 0.37 12.13 14.00
CA HIS A 171 -0.13 12.98 12.92
C HIS A 171 0.99 13.67 12.15
N GLU A 172 2.10 14.01 12.82
CA GLU A 172 3.27 14.66 12.23
C GLU A 172 3.95 13.82 11.15
N ASN A 173 3.64 12.52 11.10
CA ASN A 173 4.22 11.58 10.16
C ASN A 173 3.37 11.34 8.91
N ILE A 174 2.20 11.97 8.83
CA ILE A 174 1.34 11.91 7.65
C ILE A 174 1.80 12.98 6.66
N ASP A 175 2.03 12.58 5.41
CA ASP A 175 2.41 13.48 4.34
C ASP A 175 1.22 14.36 3.92
N GLY A 176 1.46 15.68 3.84
CA GLY A 176 0.44 16.67 3.54
C GLY A 176 -0.44 17.03 4.74
N ASP A 177 -1.04 18.21 4.67
CA ASP A 177 -2.00 18.66 5.68
C ASP A 177 -3.22 17.73 5.70
N HIS A 178 -3.80 17.54 6.87
CA HIS A 178 -4.99 16.72 7.01
C HIS A 178 -5.91 17.21 8.14
N ALA A 179 -7.17 16.86 8.02
CA ALA A 179 -8.20 17.11 9.01
C ALA A 179 -8.80 15.80 9.48
N ALA A 180 -8.78 15.55 10.80
CA ALA A 180 -9.36 14.38 11.43
C ALA A 180 -10.12 14.82 12.67
N ASP A 181 -11.37 14.34 12.82
CA ASP A 181 -12.25 14.67 13.95
C ASP A 181 -12.41 16.19 14.19
N GLY A 182 -12.43 16.98 13.11
CA GLY A 182 -12.53 18.45 13.14
C GLY A 182 -11.25 19.16 13.58
N ALA A 183 -10.14 18.46 13.77
CA ALA A 183 -8.86 19.05 14.11
C ALA A 183 -7.97 19.15 12.87
N LEU A 184 -7.32 20.33 12.69
CA LEU A 184 -6.33 20.56 11.64
C LEU A 184 -4.95 20.07 12.12
N TYR A 185 -4.29 19.32 11.27
CA TYR A 185 -2.90 18.91 11.44
C TYR A 185 -2.08 19.37 10.23
N GLU A 186 -1.15 20.28 10.45
CA GLU A 186 -0.25 20.78 9.42
C GLU A 186 0.99 19.88 9.34
N SER A 187 1.28 19.38 8.14
CA SER A 187 2.46 18.54 7.88
C SER A 187 3.61 19.38 7.31
N PRO A 188 4.86 19.15 7.72
CA PRO A 188 6.01 19.77 7.08
C PRO A 188 6.39 19.12 5.73
N TYR A 189 5.72 18.03 5.34
CA TYR A 189 6.14 17.18 4.22
C TYR A 189 5.16 17.21 3.04
N ASN A 190 5.71 17.25 1.81
CA ASN A 190 5.03 17.01 0.53
C ASN A 190 3.79 17.88 0.22
N LYS A 191 3.75 19.13 0.70
CA LYS A 191 2.61 20.03 0.47
C LYS A 191 2.44 20.45 -0.99
N ASP A 192 3.54 20.69 -1.71
CA ASP A 192 3.51 21.34 -3.03
C ASP A 192 3.09 20.42 -4.19
N SER A 193 3.06 19.12 -3.98
CA SER A 193 2.79 18.12 -5.02
C SER A 193 1.45 17.42 -4.88
N PHE A 194 0.67 17.77 -3.84
CA PHE A 194 -0.56 17.07 -3.50
C PHE A 194 -1.78 17.90 -3.86
N ALA A 195 -2.88 17.19 -4.16
CA ALA A 195 -4.24 17.71 -4.12
C ALA A 195 -4.92 17.24 -2.83
N ALA A 196 -6.06 17.80 -2.49
CA ALA A 196 -6.82 17.44 -1.30
C ALA A 196 -8.15 16.78 -1.65
N PHE A 197 -8.52 15.81 -0.83
CA PHE A 197 -9.89 15.34 -0.69
C PHE A 197 -10.42 15.83 0.65
N THR A 198 -11.65 16.36 0.67
CA THR A 198 -12.34 16.76 1.89
C THR A 198 -13.77 16.25 1.92
N PHE A 199 -14.27 16.03 3.13
CA PHE A 199 -15.68 15.77 3.40
C PHE A 199 -16.13 16.63 4.57
N ALA A 200 -17.05 17.54 4.32
CA ALA A 200 -17.63 18.44 5.29
C ALA A 200 -19.08 18.79 4.93
N ASP A 201 -19.93 19.04 5.89
CA ASP A 201 -21.34 19.37 5.68
C ASP A 201 -22.09 18.40 4.74
N GLY A 202 -21.76 17.09 4.84
CA GLY A 202 -22.36 16.04 4.02
C GLY A 202 -21.93 16.05 2.55
N ARG A 203 -20.87 16.77 2.20
CA ARG A 203 -20.37 16.90 0.82
C ARG A 203 -18.89 16.59 0.73
N TYR A 204 -18.50 15.92 -0.34
CA TYR A 204 -17.08 15.76 -0.67
C TYR A 204 -16.62 16.82 -1.67
N SER A 205 -15.32 17.06 -1.69
CA SER A 205 -14.66 17.92 -2.68
C SER A 205 -13.24 17.45 -2.97
N PHE A 206 -12.80 17.70 -4.21
CA PHE A 206 -11.42 17.55 -4.64
C PHE A 206 -10.85 18.93 -4.93
N GLU A 207 -9.70 19.26 -4.34
CA GLU A 207 -9.07 20.58 -4.48
C GLU A 207 -7.61 20.44 -4.94
N PHE A 208 -7.28 21.13 -6.02
CA PHE A 208 -5.97 21.04 -6.68
C PHE A 208 -5.17 22.36 -6.63
N ASP A 209 -5.82 23.50 -6.46
CA ASP A 209 -5.17 24.81 -6.49
C ASP A 209 -4.74 25.29 -5.10
N ASP A 210 -5.58 25.06 -4.09
CA ASP A 210 -5.30 25.41 -2.69
C ASP A 210 -5.66 24.24 -1.75
N PRO A 211 -4.94 23.10 -1.85
CA PRO A 211 -5.26 21.91 -1.06
C PRO A 211 -5.16 22.14 0.44
N SER A 212 -4.16 22.89 0.92
CA SER A 212 -4.02 23.22 2.35
C SER A 212 -5.17 24.10 2.86
N GLY A 213 -5.61 25.06 2.05
CA GLY A 213 -6.78 25.90 2.38
C GLY A 213 -8.07 25.10 2.43
N ALA A 214 -8.24 24.11 1.54
CA ALA A 214 -9.40 23.22 1.57
C ALA A 214 -9.41 22.34 2.84
N ILE A 215 -8.28 21.77 3.22
CA ILE A 215 -8.15 21.00 4.48
C ILE A 215 -8.49 21.86 5.70
N ARG A 216 -7.99 23.09 5.76
CA ARG A 216 -8.29 24.02 6.85
C ARG A 216 -9.79 24.33 6.95
N LYS A 217 -10.43 24.64 5.82
CA LYS A 217 -11.89 24.88 5.77
C LYS A 217 -12.69 23.66 6.20
N ALA A 218 -12.27 22.46 5.81
CA ALA A 218 -12.91 21.22 6.23
C ALA A 218 -12.80 21.03 7.76
N ALA A 219 -11.62 21.27 8.34
CA ALA A 219 -11.42 21.21 9.79
C ALA A 219 -12.30 22.22 10.53
N GLU A 220 -12.36 23.49 10.05
CA GLU A 220 -13.21 24.54 10.62
C GLU A 220 -14.70 24.17 10.60
N ALA A 221 -15.14 23.43 9.58
CA ALA A 221 -16.50 22.89 9.47
C ALA A 221 -16.73 21.58 10.28
N GLY A 222 -15.74 21.13 11.05
CA GLY A 222 -15.83 19.85 11.77
C GLY A 222 -15.74 18.61 10.90
N GLY A 223 -15.30 18.78 9.66
CA GLY A 223 -15.15 17.73 8.67
C GLY A 223 -13.79 17.02 8.71
N SER A 224 -13.53 16.22 7.69
CA SER A 224 -12.31 15.46 7.50
C SER A 224 -11.71 15.67 6.12
N GLY A 225 -10.41 15.42 5.99
CA GLY A 225 -9.75 15.48 4.69
C GLY A 225 -8.29 15.11 4.77
N PHE A 226 -7.70 14.81 3.64
CA PHE A 226 -6.28 14.49 3.52
C PHE A 226 -5.73 14.94 2.16
N MET A 227 -4.43 15.09 2.09
CA MET A 227 -3.72 15.43 0.87
C MET A 227 -3.03 14.20 0.28
N GLN A 228 -3.04 14.11 -1.05
CA GLN A 228 -2.38 13.03 -1.78
C GLN A 228 -2.11 13.45 -3.24
N PHE A 229 -1.32 12.68 -3.98
CA PHE A 229 -1.10 12.94 -5.40
C PHE A 229 -2.41 13.02 -6.17
N GLY A 230 -2.64 14.16 -6.85
CA GLY A 230 -3.72 14.28 -7.82
C GLY A 230 -3.39 13.48 -9.08
N LEU A 231 -4.32 12.67 -9.54
CA LEU A 231 -4.19 11.88 -10.77
C LEU A 231 -4.96 12.48 -11.94
N ILE A 232 -6.22 12.81 -11.70
CA ILE A 232 -7.14 13.37 -12.67
C ILE A 232 -7.82 14.60 -12.08
N ARG A 233 -7.91 15.68 -12.87
CA ARG A 233 -8.64 16.89 -12.57
C ARG A 233 -9.51 17.25 -13.75
N ASN A 234 -10.82 17.37 -13.55
CA ASN A 234 -11.80 17.69 -14.60
C ASN A 234 -11.65 16.80 -15.86
N GLY A 235 -11.38 15.51 -15.66
CA GLY A 235 -11.18 14.54 -16.74
C GLY A 235 -9.78 14.51 -17.36
N GLU A 236 -8.89 15.42 -16.98
CA GLU A 236 -7.54 15.52 -17.52
C GLU A 236 -6.50 14.98 -16.55
N THR A 237 -5.48 14.29 -17.07
CA THR A 237 -4.37 13.77 -16.27
C THR A 237 -3.51 14.94 -15.75
N VAL A 238 -3.33 15.02 -14.44
CA VAL A 238 -2.57 16.10 -13.78
C VAL A 238 -1.13 15.65 -13.50
N MET A 239 -0.92 14.36 -13.22
CA MET A 239 0.38 13.82 -12.85
C MET A 239 0.71 12.57 -13.63
N GLY A 240 1.94 12.55 -14.21
CA GLY A 240 2.60 11.33 -14.60
C GLY A 240 3.55 10.86 -13.51
N ILE A 241 3.51 9.62 -13.10
CA ILE A 241 4.55 9.05 -12.23
C ILE A 241 5.81 8.87 -13.10
N ASN A 242 6.89 9.56 -12.74
CA ASN A 242 8.18 9.56 -13.46
C ASN A 242 8.87 8.19 -13.62
N ARG A 243 8.27 7.11 -13.13
CA ARG A 243 8.78 5.74 -13.26
C ARG A 243 7.62 4.78 -13.45
N PRO A 244 7.43 4.22 -14.64
CA PRO A 244 6.44 3.16 -14.86
C PRO A 244 6.75 1.99 -13.90
N ARG A 245 5.74 1.55 -13.15
CA ARG A 245 5.87 0.45 -12.21
C ARG A 245 4.69 -0.48 -12.35
N VAL A 246 4.96 -1.76 -12.25
CA VAL A 246 3.93 -2.79 -12.18
C VAL A 246 3.58 -2.99 -10.72
N ARG A 247 2.35 -2.63 -10.33
CA ARG A 247 1.81 -2.82 -8.98
C ARG A 247 0.29 -2.79 -8.98
N CYS A 248 -0.31 -3.03 -7.83
CA CYS A 248 -1.71 -2.69 -7.61
C CYS A 248 -1.85 -1.20 -7.37
N TYR A 249 -2.87 -0.60 -7.95
CA TYR A 249 -3.21 0.81 -7.82
C TYR A 249 -4.60 0.98 -7.25
N ARG A 250 -4.76 2.00 -6.44
CA ARG A 250 -6.05 2.46 -5.90
C ARG A 250 -6.15 3.95 -6.02
N THR A 251 -7.34 4.43 -6.33
CA THR A 251 -7.66 5.84 -6.30
C THR A 251 -9.00 6.08 -5.63
N LEU A 252 -9.09 7.18 -4.90
CA LEU A 252 -10.36 7.80 -4.52
C LEU A 252 -10.76 8.70 -5.69
N ALA A 253 -11.95 8.50 -6.25
CA ALA A 253 -12.32 9.11 -7.52
C ALA A 253 -13.77 9.58 -7.54
N GLU A 254 -14.05 10.46 -8.49
CA GLU A 254 -15.40 10.84 -8.87
C GLU A 254 -15.70 10.30 -10.26
N LEU A 255 -16.75 9.47 -10.34
CA LEU A 255 -17.24 8.87 -11.57
C LEU A 255 -18.76 9.10 -11.69
N ASN A 256 -19.21 9.65 -12.82
CA ASN A 256 -20.61 9.98 -13.06
C ASN A 256 -21.26 10.83 -11.95
N GLY A 257 -20.48 11.72 -11.32
CA GLY A 257 -20.90 12.58 -10.21
C GLY A 257 -21.00 11.87 -8.85
N HIS A 258 -20.50 10.64 -8.74
CA HIS A 258 -20.50 9.84 -7.51
C HIS A 258 -19.07 9.57 -7.02
N LEU A 259 -18.90 9.67 -5.70
CA LEU A 259 -17.64 9.30 -5.05
C LEU A 259 -17.49 7.78 -5.07
N CYS A 260 -16.33 7.30 -5.51
CA CYS A 260 -16.02 5.88 -5.60
C CYS A 260 -14.54 5.60 -5.33
N ILE A 261 -14.24 4.34 -5.14
CA ILE A 261 -12.88 3.80 -5.12
C ILE A 261 -12.67 2.98 -6.38
N ILE A 262 -11.53 3.18 -7.04
CA ILE A 262 -11.15 2.37 -8.21
C ILE A 262 -9.85 1.64 -7.89
N ASP A 263 -9.93 0.30 -7.89
CA ASP A 263 -8.83 -0.61 -7.59
C ASP A 263 -8.43 -1.40 -8.83
N SER A 264 -7.14 -1.51 -9.13
CA SER A 264 -6.70 -2.45 -10.17
C SER A 264 -6.96 -3.90 -9.75
N VAL A 265 -7.56 -4.70 -10.64
CA VAL A 265 -7.89 -6.13 -10.39
C VAL A 265 -6.64 -6.97 -10.12
N ARG A 266 -5.50 -6.52 -10.64
CA ARG A 266 -4.18 -7.16 -10.54
C ARG A 266 -3.07 -6.13 -10.62
N MET A 267 -1.83 -6.57 -10.48
CA MET A 267 -0.67 -5.72 -10.77
C MET A 267 -0.67 -5.34 -12.24
N ILE A 268 -0.68 -4.04 -12.54
CA ILE A 268 -0.65 -3.46 -13.89
C ILE A 268 0.39 -2.34 -13.95
N GLN A 269 0.72 -1.88 -15.16
CA GLN A 269 1.50 -0.66 -15.35
C GLN A 269 0.68 0.56 -14.90
N PHE A 270 1.36 1.61 -14.43
CA PHE A 270 0.68 2.84 -14.04
C PHE A 270 -0.06 3.49 -15.22
N ASP A 271 0.57 3.48 -16.40
CA ASP A 271 -0.02 4.05 -17.61
C ASP A 271 -1.31 3.33 -18.02
N ASP A 272 -1.33 1.99 -17.91
CA ASP A 272 -2.54 1.19 -18.17
C ASP A 272 -3.66 1.54 -17.17
N PHE A 273 -3.31 1.76 -15.88
CA PHE A 273 -4.28 2.20 -14.88
C PHE A 273 -4.84 3.58 -15.21
N MET A 274 -3.99 4.53 -15.56
CA MET A 274 -4.40 5.89 -15.94
C MET A 274 -5.23 5.91 -17.22
N GLU A 275 -4.92 5.06 -18.20
CA GLU A 275 -5.71 4.91 -19.40
C GLU A 275 -7.11 4.39 -19.08
N GLU A 276 -7.22 3.41 -18.18
CA GLU A 276 -8.52 2.89 -17.75
C GLU A 276 -9.36 3.96 -17.01
N LEU A 277 -8.74 4.77 -16.13
CA LEU A 277 -9.45 5.88 -15.48
C LEU A 277 -10.02 6.87 -16.50
N ARG A 278 -9.23 7.20 -17.54
CA ARG A 278 -9.69 8.10 -18.62
C ARG A 278 -10.80 7.48 -19.46
N ARG A 279 -10.67 6.18 -19.79
CA ARG A 279 -11.69 5.44 -20.54
C ARG A 279 -13.04 5.41 -19.79
N LEU A 280 -12.99 5.33 -18.46
CA LEU A 280 -14.16 5.38 -17.60
C LEU A 280 -14.75 6.80 -17.46
N GLY A 281 -14.06 7.84 -17.93
CA GLY A 281 -14.55 9.22 -17.78
C GLY A 281 -14.47 9.73 -16.34
N VAL A 282 -13.50 9.27 -15.56
CA VAL A 282 -13.25 9.77 -14.20
C VAL A 282 -12.99 11.28 -14.25
N THR A 283 -13.77 12.06 -13.48
CA THR A 283 -13.66 13.52 -13.46
C THR A 283 -12.58 14.03 -12.52
N ASN A 284 -12.49 13.46 -11.32
CA ASN A 284 -11.48 13.81 -10.34
C ASN A 284 -10.93 12.52 -9.69
N ALA A 285 -9.64 12.49 -9.41
CA ALA A 285 -9.02 11.34 -8.77
C ALA A 285 -7.78 11.70 -7.96
N LEU A 286 -7.67 11.13 -6.76
CA LEU A 286 -6.48 11.15 -5.92
C LEU A 286 -5.94 9.73 -5.77
N TYR A 287 -4.61 9.60 -5.86
CA TYR A 287 -3.94 8.36 -5.52
C TYR A 287 -4.19 7.99 -4.06
N MET A 288 -4.27 6.71 -3.75
CA MET A 288 -4.32 6.24 -2.36
C MET A 288 -3.10 5.40 -2.04
N ASP A 289 -2.63 5.45 -0.79
CA ASP A 289 -1.44 4.69 -0.40
C ASP A 289 -1.69 3.18 -0.50
N MET A 290 -0.97 2.57 -1.45
CA MET A 290 -0.97 1.13 -1.70
C MET A 290 0.42 0.52 -1.40
N GLY A 291 1.20 1.18 -0.54
CA GLY A 291 2.52 0.71 -0.14
C GLY A 291 2.51 -0.74 0.34
N ALA A 292 3.54 -1.50 -0.01
CA ALA A 292 3.65 -2.91 0.35
C ALA A 292 3.47 -3.12 1.85
N GLY A 293 2.42 -3.82 2.23
CA GLY A 293 2.13 -4.20 3.62
C GLY A 293 1.40 -3.16 4.47
N TRP A 294 1.05 -1.98 3.92
CA TRP A 294 0.39 -0.89 4.65
C TRP A 294 -1.12 -0.86 4.45
N ASN A 295 -1.62 -1.74 3.69
CA ASN A 295 -2.84 -1.68 2.96
C ASN A 295 -3.96 -2.48 3.63
N TYR A 296 -4.27 -2.15 4.87
CA TYR A 296 -5.47 -2.67 5.51
C TYR A 296 -6.68 -2.05 4.83
N SER A 297 -7.43 -2.86 4.07
CA SER A 297 -8.64 -2.40 3.39
C SER A 297 -9.68 -3.50 3.31
N TRP A 298 -10.93 -3.12 3.47
CA TRP A 298 -12.07 -4.00 3.40
C TRP A 298 -13.35 -3.19 3.13
N TYR A 299 -14.41 -3.87 2.73
CA TYR A 299 -15.75 -3.29 2.62
C TYR A 299 -16.80 -4.28 3.11
N ARG A 300 -18.05 -3.77 3.31
CA ARG A 300 -19.23 -4.61 3.49
C ARG A 300 -19.96 -4.73 2.19
N ASP A 301 -20.28 -5.98 1.81
CA ASP A 301 -21.09 -6.27 0.64
C ASP A 301 -22.59 -6.03 0.93
N ALA A 302 -23.43 -6.23 -0.10
CA ALA A 302 -24.88 -6.08 0.03
C ALA A 302 -25.53 -7.03 1.05
N ALA A 303 -24.83 -8.07 1.48
CA ALA A 303 -25.26 -9.00 2.53
C ALA A 303 -24.63 -8.69 3.90
N GLU A 304 -24.06 -7.49 4.09
CA GLU A 304 -23.36 -7.02 5.30
C GLU A 304 -22.13 -7.87 5.68
N ARG A 305 -21.63 -8.71 4.77
CA ARG A 305 -20.44 -9.52 5.00
C ARG A 305 -19.17 -8.69 4.75
N VAL A 306 -18.18 -8.84 5.62
CA VAL A 306 -16.88 -8.20 5.43
C VAL A 306 -16.10 -8.90 4.32
N VAL A 307 -15.77 -8.16 3.28
CA VAL A 307 -14.89 -8.58 2.18
C VAL A 307 -13.54 -7.88 2.37
N THR A 308 -12.52 -8.66 2.69
CA THR A 308 -11.16 -8.14 2.87
C THR A 308 -10.49 -8.01 1.52
N LEU A 309 -10.13 -6.78 1.14
CA LEU A 309 -9.41 -6.48 -0.11
C LEU A 309 -7.92 -6.73 0.04
N PHE A 310 -7.37 -6.44 1.22
CA PHE A 310 -5.99 -6.72 1.60
C PHE A 310 -5.95 -7.25 3.03
N GLY A 311 -5.52 -8.48 3.19
CA GLY A 311 -5.70 -9.24 4.41
C GLY A 311 -4.52 -9.29 5.37
N LEU A 312 -3.37 -8.68 5.04
CA LEU A 312 -2.28 -8.70 6.01
C LEU A 312 -2.46 -7.56 7.01
N PRO A 313 -2.72 -7.87 8.28
CA PRO A 313 -2.78 -6.88 9.34
C PRO A 313 -1.36 -6.40 9.65
N VAL A 314 -0.81 -5.54 8.81
CA VAL A 314 0.46 -4.91 9.12
C VAL A 314 0.19 -3.77 10.09
N PRO A 315 0.88 -3.71 11.23
CA PRO A 315 0.59 -2.75 12.30
C PRO A 315 1.03 -1.31 11.97
N TRP A 316 1.37 -1.02 10.71
CA TRP A 316 2.11 0.19 10.34
C TRP A 316 1.32 1.22 9.55
N ALA A 317 0.07 0.96 9.15
CA ALA A 317 -0.80 2.00 8.65
C ALA A 317 -1.39 2.80 9.83
N HIS A 318 -1.48 4.12 9.69
CA HIS A 318 -1.88 5.02 10.78
C HIS A 318 -2.98 5.95 10.42
N ASN A 319 -3.37 5.99 9.15
CA ASN A 319 -4.46 6.80 8.69
C ASN A 319 -5.29 6.01 7.68
N TRP A 320 -6.59 6.11 7.84
CA TRP A 320 -7.56 5.43 6.99
C TRP A 320 -8.65 6.41 6.60
N VAL A 321 -9.03 6.42 5.33
CA VAL A 321 -10.32 6.96 4.95
C VAL A 321 -11.39 5.90 5.21
N VAL A 322 -12.46 6.33 5.84
CA VAL A 322 -13.54 5.46 6.32
C VAL A 322 -14.88 6.01 5.86
N PHE A 323 -15.65 5.17 5.21
CA PHE A 323 -17.02 5.46 4.80
C PHE A 323 -17.99 4.81 5.79
N ARG A 324 -18.99 5.58 6.23
CA ARG A 324 -20.01 5.11 7.16
C ARG A 324 -21.42 5.42 6.66
N LYS A 325 -22.32 4.45 6.86
CA LYS A 325 -23.78 4.61 6.68
C LYS A 325 -24.43 5.24 7.90
#